data_7cb05d7ff3f7fa0a54a832b96a1dd2f3
#
_entry.id   7cb05d7ff3f7fa0a54a832b96a1dd2f3
#
_cell.length_a   1.000
_cell.length_b   1.000
_cell.length_c   1.000
_cell.angle_alpha   90.00
_cell.angle_beta   90.00
_cell.angle_gamma   90.00
#
_symmetry.space_group_name_H-M   'P 1'
#
loop_
_entity.id
_entity.type
_entity.pdbx_description
1 polymer ?
#
loop_
_entity_poly.entity_id
_entity_poly.type
_entity_poly.pdbx_seq_one_letter_code
_entity_poly.pdbx_strand_id
1 'polypeptide(L)'
;MSKRWVASVAAVAIGSGVIAYSNQSAAVAEPEAVSNGLPGSGPCASEVSNATHSLIPEKLEVPIPYPKITTVPYPAPVTDPVRVSQALPADTCTDPCPDLTDSTDRTPGNLSSVLNIPDVSVKFTPFHFGIPVPGADIQLPPPPPLVHPATEDAPRRPAPATPKIGDVTRVAKVTGSGSVSRTDKRYQVNGTDLGIMWESAPDQIAVAFGDTVGKGFQPPGGQGDDWRSNVLGFSSDRNLSDGMSLDSMVQDSRCHAAELLDSRKLDNIEITTIPTSGFAVGNRQYMSYMSIRTWNSIPATWWTNYGGIAYSDDGGSTWTKDPYAKWDNIFGVTKFQVASMVPAGDYVYMFGTPNTRLGAIGLARVPAADVLNTSAYQYWQNGNWTPVGGYTEATPIVDAPAAELSVRYEQATGKWQMAYLDTSKAAIVLREADSPQGLWSDGAPMVSAAEYPELYGGFIHPWSSGNELYFTMSTWSDYNVFLMKAEVGA
;
A
#
# COMPACT_ATOMS: atom_id res chain seq x y z
N MET A 1 -24.74 42.10 36.84
CA MET A 1 -25.34 42.33 35.49
C MET A 1 -24.62 41.48 34.52
N SER A 2 -25.22 40.34 34.16
CA SER A 2 -24.67 39.32 33.32
C SER A 2 -25.13 39.56 31.87
N LYS A 3 -24.20 39.72 30.95
CA LYS A 3 -24.54 39.73 29.53
C LYS A 3 -24.18 38.35 28.96
N ARG A 4 -25.21 37.55 28.71
CA ARG A 4 -25.13 36.32 27.91
C ARG A 4 -25.01 36.69 26.43
N TRP A 5 -23.98 36.20 25.77
CA TRP A 5 -23.89 36.23 24.33
C TRP A 5 -24.61 34.98 23.77
N VAL A 6 -25.66 35.25 23.01
CA VAL A 6 -26.37 34.21 22.24
C VAL A 6 -25.68 34.15 20.87
N ALA A 7 -25.01 33.05 20.59
CA ALA A 7 -24.52 32.76 19.25
C ALA A 7 -25.67 32.26 18.38
N SER A 8 -26.10 33.07 17.44
CA SER A 8 -27.06 32.65 16.41
C SER A 8 -26.38 31.79 15.39
N VAL A 9 -26.70 30.50 15.38
CA VAL A 9 -26.34 29.59 14.27
C VAL A 9 -27.37 29.84 13.18
N ALA A 10 -26.94 30.47 12.09
CA ALA A 10 -27.75 30.57 10.88
C ALA A 10 -27.70 29.19 10.19
N ALA A 11 -28.77 28.43 10.27
CA ALA A 11 -29.01 27.25 9.47
C ALA A 11 -29.32 27.68 8.04
N VAL A 12 -28.40 27.53 7.13
CA VAL A 12 -28.66 27.61 5.70
C VAL A 12 -29.32 26.28 5.27
N ALA A 13 -30.60 26.29 5.08
CA ALA A 13 -31.31 25.19 4.45
C ALA A 13 -30.93 25.15 2.97
N ILE A 14 -30.03 24.26 2.62
CA ILE A 14 -29.79 23.91 1.22
C ILE A 14 -30.94 23.01 0.81
N GLY A 15 -31.82 23.53 -0.05
CA GLY A 15 -32.94 22.80 -0.62
C GLY A 15 -32.46 21.53 -1.30
N SER A 16 -33.02 20.42 -0.89
CA SER A 16 -32.86 19.11 -1.49
C SER A 16 -33.43 19.12 -2.90
N GLY A 17 -32.64 19.52 -3.88
CA GLY A 17 -32.93 19.23 -5.26
C GLY A 17 -32.69 17.73 -5.47
N VAL A 18 -33.71 16.92 -5.30
CA VAL A 18 -33.71 15.54 -5.75
C VAL A 18 -33.70 15.59 -7.28
N ILE A 19 -32.52 15.50 -7.87
CA ILE A 19 -32.42 15.10 -9.26
C ILE A 19 -32.71 13.62 -9.28
N ALA A 20 -33.95 13.28 -9.59
CA ALA A 20 -34.30 11.91 -9.95
C ALA A 20 -33.58 11.59 -11.25
N TYR A 21 -32.42 10.94 -11.16
CA TYR A 21 -31.89 10.17 -12.28
C TYR A 21 -32.89 9.03 -12.51
N SER A 22 -33.73 9.19 -13.53
CA SER A 22 -34.41 8.04 -14.08
C SER A 22 -33.32 7.09 -14.59
N ASN A 23 -33.07 6.04 -13.87
CA ASN A 23 -32.41 4.86 -14.40
C ASN A 23 -33.33 4.29 -15.49
N GLN A 24 -33.25 4.87 -16.67
CA GLN A 24 -33.50 4.08 -17.86
C GLN A 24 -32.26 3.22 -18.01
N SER A 25 -32.31 2.05 -17.39
CA SER A 25 -31.54 0.92 -17.84
C SER A 25 -31.91 0.75 -19.31
N ALA A 26 -31.15 1.33 -20.19
CA ALA A 26 -31.07 0.79 -21.54
C ALA A 26 -30.64 -0.66 -21.31
N ALA A 27 -31.53 -1.58 -21.52
CA ALA A 27 -31.20 -2.98 -21.66
C ALA A 27 -30.18 -3.04 -22.80
N VAL A 28 -28.90 -3.04 -22.41
CA VAL A 28 -27.86 -3.47 -23.31
C VAL A 28 -28.20 -4.92 -23.58
N ALA A 29 -28.73 -5.18 -24.76
CA ALA A 29 -28.90 -6.54 -25.22
C ALA A 29 -27.53 -7.20 -25.03
N GLU A 30 -27.49 -8.26 -24.22
CA GLU A 30 -26.31 -9.10 -24.13
C GLU A 30 -25.91 -9.45 -25.57
N PRO A 31 -24.69 -9.14 -25.99
CA PRO A 31 -24.25 -9.56 -27.32
C PRO A 31 -24.25 -11.08 -27.28
N GLU A 32 -25.04 -11.69 -28.16
CA GLU A 32 -25.01 -13.12 -28.40
C GLU A 32 -23.54 -13.51 -28.56
N ALA A 33 -23.09 -14.42 -27.71
CA ALA A 33 -21.73 -14.92 -27.73
C ALA A 33 -21.49 -15.56 -29.10
N VAL A 34 -20.79 -14.85 -29.98
CA VAL A 34 -20.30 -15.40 -31.22
C VAL A 34 -19.20 -16.38 -30.84
N SER A 35 -19.55 -17.65 -30.77
CA SER A 35 -18.64 -18.75 -30.54
C SER A 35 -17.78 -18.95 -31.78
N ASN A 36 -16.73 -18.16 -31.92
CA ASN A 36 -15.74 -18.40 -32.95
C ASN A 36 -14.69 -19.37 -32.42
N GLY A 37 -15.00 -20.68 -32.51
CA GLY A 37 -14.00 -21.72 -32.68
C GLY A 37 -12.97 -22.00 -31.57
N LEU A 38 -13.02 -21.31 -30.44
CA LEU A 38 -12.23 -21.68 -29.26
C LEU A 38 -12.97 -22.78 -28.51
N PRO A 39 -12.29 -23.83 -28.02
CA PRO A 39 -12.92 -24.88 -27.23
C PRO A 39 -13.55 -24.20 -25.99
N GLY A 40 -14.88 -24.23 -25.93
CA GLY A 40 -15.61 -23.52 -24.90
C GLY A 40 -15.37 -24.12 -23.53
N SER A 41 -14.58 -23.53 -22.73
CA SER A 41 -14.44 -23.59 -21.26
C SER A 41 -13.01 -23.35 -20.75
N GLY A 42 -12.11 -22.82 -21.57
CA GLY A 42 -10.78 -22.42 -21.10
C GLY A 42 -10.79 -21.02 -20.46
N PRO A 43 -9.84 -20.70 -19.59
CA PRO A 43 -9.73 -19.39 -18.96
C PRO A 43 -9.54 -18.24 -19.96
N CYS A 44 -9.24 -18.55 -21.22
CA CYS A 44 -9.08 -17.57 -22.30
C CYS A 44 -10.37 -17.32 -23.10
N ALA A 45 -11.43 -18.09 -22.89
CA ALA A 45 -12.68 -17.94 -23.65
C ALA A 45 -13.36 -16.60 -23.39
N SER A 46 -13.24 -16.05 -22.18
CA SER A 46 -13.79 -14.74 -21.80
C SER A 46 -12.99 -13.57 -22.38
N GLU A 47 -11.74 -13.77 -22.73
CA GLU A 47 -10.86 -12.70 -23.21
C GLU A 47 -11.12 -12.31 -24.68
N VAL A 48 -11.62 -13.27 -25.47
CA VAL A 48 -11.91 -13.03 -26.90
C VAL A 48 -13.26 -12.35 -27.11
N SER A 49 -14.20 -12.50 -26.15
CA SER A 49 -15.55 -11.94 -26.28
C SER A 49 -15.67 -10.45 -25.92
N ASN A 50 -14.63 -9.84 -25.34
CA ASN A 50 -14.70 -8.46 -24.83
C ASN A 50 -14.23 -7.38 -25.82
N ALA A 51 -14.00 -7.74 -27.08
CA ALA A 51 -13.78 -6.74 -28.12
C ALA A 51 -15.12 -6.15 -28.59
N THR A 52 -15.89 -5.55 -27.70
CA THR A 52 -17.10 -4.81 -28.05
C THR A 52 -16.72 -3.44 -28.61
N HIS A 53 -17.14 -3.22 -29.82
CA HIS A 53 -17.00 -1.93 -30.49
C HIS A 53 -17.86 -0.87 -29.81
N SER A 54 -17.23 0.16 -29.28
CA SER A 54 -17.92 1.32 -28.70
C SER A 54 -18.14 2.40 -29.76
N LEU A 55 -19.30 3.03 -29.75
CA LEU A 55 -19.65 4.16 -30.65
C LEU A 55 -19.30 5.54 -30.06
N ILE A 56 -18.51 5.57 -28.99
CA ILE A 56 -18.15 6.80 -28.26
C ILE A 56 -16.92 7.46 -28.93
N PRO A 57 -16.88 8.78 -29.05
CA PRO A 57 -15.74 9.48 -29.65
C PRO A 57 -14.42 9.30 -28.93
N GLU A 58 -13.30 9.30 -29.67
CA GLU A 58 -11.94 8.97 -29.13
C GLU A 58 -11.42 9.89 -28.04
N LYS A 59 -11.82 11.16 -28.06
CA LYS A 59 -11.58 12.12 -26.97
C LYS A 59 -12.80 12.98 -26.73
N LEU A 60 -13.32 12.89 -25.52
CA LEU A 60 -14.35 13.82 -25.05
C LEU A 60 -13.89 14.37 -23.70
N GLU A 61 -13.44 15.61 -23.68
CA GLU A 61 -13.16 16.32 -22.44
C GLU A 61 -14.45 16.97 -21.93
N VAL A 62 -14.92 16.49 -20.77
CA VAL A 62 -16.06 17.10 -20.10
C VAL A 62 -15.53 17.85 -18.88
N PRO A 63 -15.48 19.19 -18.90
CA PRO A 63 -15.09 19.96 -17.73
C PRO A 63 -16.25 19.96 -16.73
N ILE A 64 -16.08 19.27 -15.60
CA ILE A 64 -17.04 19.28 -14.50
C ILE A 64 -16.45 20.13 -13.37
N PRO A 65 -17.00 21.32 -13.09
CA PRO A 65 -16.60 22.09 -11.93
C PRO A 65 -17.08 21.38 -10.66
N TYR A 66 -16.20 21.15 -9.71
CA TYR A 66 -16.56 20.58 -8.42
C TYR A 66 -15.99 21.40 -7.27
N PRO A 67 -16.74 21.56 -6.15
CA PRO A 67 -16.20 22.20 -4.97
C PRO A 67 -15.15 21.29 -4.34
N LYS A 68 -13.96 21.80 -4.11
CA LYS A 68 -12.95 21.12 -3.33
C LYS A 68 -13.36 21.18 -1.84
N ILE A 69 -14.18 20.19 -1.42
CA ILE A 69 -14.59 20.06 -0.03
C ILE A 69 -13.46 19.33 0.69
N THR A 70 -12.91 19.95 1.73
CA THR A 70 -11.87 19.37 2.56
C THR A 70 -12.39 18.44 3.65
N THR A 71 -13.71 18.33 3.80
CA THR A 71 -14.30 17.40 4.74
C THR A 71 -14.49 16.04 4.09
N VAL A 72 -13.80 15.07 4.62
CA VAL A 72 -13.87 13.68 4.18
C VAL A 72 -15.11 13.03 4.80
N PRO A 73 -16.09 12.53 4.01
CA PRO A 73 -17.14 11.70 4.57
C PRO A 73 -16.50 10.48 5.23
N TYR A 74 -16.96 10.14 6.42
CA TYR A 74 -16.52 8.94 7.11
C TYR A 74 -16.85 7.72 6.24
N PRO A 75 -15.88 6.88 5.86
CA PRO A 75 -16.19 5.69 5.09
C PRO A 75 -17.08 4.78 5.92
N ALA A 76 -18.09 4.21 5.29
CA ALA A 76 -18.86 3.17 5.95
C ALA A 76 -17.92 2.02 6.33
N PRO A 77 -18.05 1.44 7.54
CA PRO A 77 -17.23 0.31 7.94
C PRO A 77 -17.33 -0.79 6.87
N VAL A 78 -16.19 -1.31 6.46
CA VAL A 78 -16.16 -2.51 5.62
C VAL A 78 -16.56 -3.67 6.54
N THR A 79 -17.76 -4.17 6.39
CA THR A 79 -18.31 -5.23 7.23
C THR A 79 -18.23 -6.60 6.60
N ASP A 80 -17.95 -6.66 5.31
CA ASP A 80 -17.92 -7.92 4.60
C ASP A 80 -16.55 -8.59 4.73
N PRO A 81 -16.49 -9.87 5.05
CA PRO A 81 -15.26 -10.62 5.01
C PRO A 81 -14.72 -10.62 3.58
N VAL A 82 -13.41 -10.49 3.46
CA VAL A 82 -12.75 -10.60 2.17
C VAL A 82 -13.05 -11.97 1.56
N ARG A 83 -13.39 -11.98 0.30
CA ARG A 83 -13.67 -13.23 -0.41
C ARG A 83 -12.45 -14.11 -0.42
N VAL A 84 -12.71 -15.33 -0.11
CA VAL A 84 -11.74 -16.39 -0.08
C VAL A 84 -11.64 -17.00 -1.44
N SER A 85 -10.45 -17.13 -1.93
CA SER A 85 -10.17 -18.09 -3.00
C SER A 85 -9.19 -19.15 -2.50
N GLN A 86 -9.42 -20.36 -2.88
CA GLN A 86 -8.50 -21.44 -2.55
C GLN A 86 -7.25 -21.31 -3.42
N ALA A 87 -6.08 -21.44 -2.81
CA ALA A 87 -4.85 -21.60 -3.57
C ALA A 87 -4.94 -22.87 -4.41
N LEU A 88 -4.76 -22.74 -5.71
CA LEU A 88 -4.66 -23.88 -6.62
C LEU A 88 -3.20 -24.32 -6.70
N PRO A 89 -2.93 -25.62 -6.93
CA PRO A 89 -1.57 -26.08 -7.12
C PRO A 89 -0.87 -25.32 -8.23
N ALA A 90 0.32 -24.80 -7.94
CA ALA A 90 1.08 -23.95 -8.88
C ALA A 90 1.49 -24.67 -10.16
N ASP A 91 1.73 -25.97 -10.07
CA ASP A 91 2.09 -26.85 -11.18
C ASP A 91 0.99 -27.05 -12.23
N THR A 92 -0.25 -26.68 -11.89
CA THR A 92 -1.38 -26.73 -12.85
C THR A 92 -1.48 -25.48 -13.72
N CYS A 93 -0.72 -24.44 -13.40
CA CYS A 93 -0.71 -23.19 -14.14
C CYS A 93 0.44 -23.16 -15.15
N THR A 94 0.30 -23.93 -16.22
CA THR A 94 1.04 -23.68 -17.46
C THR A 94 0.31 -22.58 -18.22
N ASP A 95 1.02 -21.77 -18.99
CA ASP A 95 0.37 -20.71 -19.76
C ASP A 95 -0.75 -21.26 -20.67
N PRO A 96 -2.04 -21.06 -20.32
CA PRO A 96 -3.13 -21.59 -21.12
C PRO A 96 -3.40 -20.74 -22.37
N CYS A 97 -2.83 -19.55 -22.46
CA CYS A 97 -3.10 -18.58 -23.51
C CYS A 97 -1.83 -17.83 -23.94
N PRO A 98 -0.82 -18.51 -24.47
CA PRO A 98 0.46 -17.91 -24.79
C PRO A 98 0.36 -16.69 -25.72
N ASP A 99 -0.56 -16.78 -26.68
CA ASP A 99 -0.74 -15.69 -27.67
C ASP A 99 -1.52 -14.50 -27.14
N LEU A 100 -2.24 -14.65 -26.03
CA LEU A 100 -3.05 -13.59 -25.42
C LEU A 100 -2.31 -12.89 -24.27
N THR A 101 -1.47 -13.61 -23.54
CA THR A 101 -0.77 -13.10 -22.38
C THR A 101 0.65 -12.64 -22.68
N ASP A 102 1.23 -13.09 -23.79
CA ASP A 102 2.63 -12.85 -24.15
C ASP A 102 2.85 -11.65 -25.10
N SER A 103 1.78 -11.01 -25.54
CA SER A 103 1.93 -9.96 -26.55
C SER A 103 2.37 -8.64 -25.91
N THR A 104 3.67 -8.46 -25.78
CA THR A 104 4.28 -7.13 -25.73
C THR A 104 4.02 -6.32 -27.01
N ASP A 105 3.61 -6.99 -28.09
CA ASP A 105 3.35 -6.38 -29.39
C ASP A 105 1.86 -6.07 -29.65
N ARG A 106 0.96 -6.49 -28.77
CA ARG A 106 -0.37 -5.91 -28.79
C ARG A 106 -0.30 -4.58 -28.08
N THR A 107 -0.02 -3.54 -28.82
CA THR A 107 -0.70 -2.28 -28.58
C THR A 107 -2.12 -2.66 -28.23
N PRO A 108 -2.65 -2.38 -27.02
CA PRO A 108 -4.06 -2.60 -26.75
C PRO A 108 -4.74 -2.02 -27.95
N GLY A 109 -5.49 -2.84 -28.63
CA GLY A 109 -6.26 -2.29 -29.72
C GLY A 109 -7.13 -1.26 -29.08
N ASN A 110 -6.64 -0.04 -29.09
CA ASN A 110 -7.41 1.08 -28.64
C ASN A 110 -8.66 0.96 -29.51
N LEU A 111 -9.76 0.51 -28.92
CA LEU A 111 -11.03 0.41 -29.64
C LEU A 111 -11.35 1.72 -30.33
N SER A 112 -10.85 2.83 -29.76
CA SER A 112 -10.87 4.14 -30.38
C SER A 112 -10.09 4.20 -31.69
N SER A 113 -8.98 3.51 -31.86
CA SER A 113 -8.23 3.55 -33.13
C SER A 113 -8.91 2.78 -34.25
N VAL A 114 -9.68 1.75 -33.91
CA VAL A 114 -10.44 0.96 -34.90
C VAL A 114 -11.76 1.65 -35.28
N LEU A 115 -12.36 2.37 -34.33
CA LEU A 115 -13.68 3.01 -34.52
C LEU A 115 -13.60 4.54 -34.60
N ASN A 116 -12.42 5.13 -34.57
CA ASN A 116 -12.22 6.58 -34.51
C ASN A 116 -12.99 7.22 -33.33
N ILE A 117 -13.00 6.59 -32.18
CA ILE A 117 -13.69 7.02 -30.95
C ILE A 117 -12.78 8.00 -30.24
N PRO A 118 -13.20 9.24 -29.95
CA PRO A 118 -12.37 10.17 -29.18
C PRO A 118 -12.15 9.69 -27.77
N ASP A 119 -10.93 9.90 -27.29
CA ASP A 119 -10.55 9.66 -25.92
C ASP A 119 -11.33 10.60 -24.98
N VAL A 120 -12.13 10.05 -24.06
CA VAL A 120 -12.94 10.84 -23.14
C VAL A 120 -12.09 11.12 -21.89
N SER A 121 -11.60 12.33 -21.77
CA SER A 121 -10.97 12.79 -20.53
C SER A 121 -11.91 13.73 -19.78
N VAL A 122 -12.18 13.40 -18.52
CA VAL A 122 -12.96 14.27 -17.64
C VAL A 122 -11.98 15.18 -16.90
N LYS A 123 -11.98 16.45 -17.26
CA LYS A 123 -11.14 17.45 -16.63
C LYS A 123 -11.88 18.11 -15.48
N PHE A 124 -11.56 17.74 -14.26
CA PHE A 124 -12.10 18.38 -13.07
C PHE A 124 -11.32 19.66 -12.79
N THR A 125 -11.97 20.81 -12.95
CA THR A 125 -11.38 22.10 -12.57
C THR A 125 -11.86 22.48 -11.17
N PRO A 126 -10.98 22.53 -10.16
CA PRO A 126 -11.35 23.00 -8.83
C PRO A 126 -11.66 24.51 -8.92
N PHE A 127 -12.78 24.94 -8.37
CA PHE A 127 -13.03 26.34 -8.12
C PHE A 127 -12.72 26.65 -6.65
N HIS A 128 -12.02 27.76 -6.44
CA HIS A 128 -11.70 28.22 -5.08
C HIS A 128 -12.89 28.97 -4.52
N PHE A 129 -13.50 28.42 -3.47
CA PHE A 129 -14.46 29.16 -2.68
C PHE A 129 -13.71 29.82 -1.52
N GLY A 130 -13.37 31.10 -1.69
CA GLY A 130 -12.82 31.91 -0.62
C GLY A 130 -13.95 32.29 0.34
N ILE A 131 -13.97 31.75 1.53
CA ILE A 131 -14.77 32.31 2.62
C ILE A 131 -14.00 33.56 3.06
N PRO A 132 -14.55 34.79 2.89
CA PRO A 132 -13.92 35.96 3.44
C PRO A 132 -13.97 35.83 4.97
N VAL A 133 -12.83 35.52 5.57
CA VAL A 133 -12.65 35.68 6.99
C VAL A 133 -12.40 37.16 7.21
N PRO A 134 -13.22 37.89 8.00
CA PRO A 134 -12.90 39.25 8.35
C PRO A 134 -11.47 39.30 8.89
N GLY A 135 -10.61 40.11 8.27
CA GLY A 135 -9.22 40.26 8.66
C GLY A 135 -9.15 40.75 10.09
N ALA A 136 -9.04 39.86 11.02
CA ALA A 136 -8.47 40.15 12.32
C ALA A 136 -7.00 39.77 12.19
N ASP A 137 -6.11 40.74 12.29
CA ASP A 137 -4.73 40.50 12.64
C ASP A 137 -4.71 39.89 14.06
N ILE A 138 -5.02 38.58 14.11
CA ILE A 138 -4.84 37.81 15.33
C ILE A 138 -3.33 37.58 15.39
N GLN A 139 -2.61 38.47 16.03
CA GLN A 139 -1.32 38.13 16.59
C GLN A 139 -1.61 37.06 17.65
N LEU A 140 -1.39 35.80 17.27
CA LEU A 140 -1.34 34.72 18.25
C LEU A 140 -0.25 35.12 19.27
N PRO A 141 -0.54 35.08 20.58
CA PRO A 141 0.50 35.26 21.58
C PRO A 141 1.62 34.23 21.26
N PRO A 142 2.89 34.60 21.43
CA PRO A 142 3.98 33.67 21.23
C PRO A 142 3.68 32.40 22.05
N PRO A 143 3.90 31.21 21.51
CA PRO A 143 3.69 30.01 22.27
C PRO A 143 4.47 30.13 23.59
N PRO A 144 3.88 29.70 24.72
CA PRO A 144 4.60 29.70 25.98
C PRO A 144 5.93 28.97 25.77
N PRO A 145 7.04 29.44 26.33
CA PRO A 145 8.31 28.75 26.20
C PRO A 145 8.09 27.32 26.67
N LEU A 146 8.43 26.35 25.81
CA LEU A 146 8.43 24.96 26.17
C LEU A 146 9.32 24.76 27.37
N VAL A 147 8.72 24.72 28.55
CA VAL A 147 9.42 24.34 29.77
C VAL A 147 9.66 22.83 29.58
N HIS A 148 10.81 22.49 29.01
CA HIS A 148 11.31 21.14 29.11
C HIS A 148 11.52 20.89 30.61
N PRO A 149 10.84 19.93 31.24
CA PRO A 149 11.26 19.50 32.54
C PRO A 149 12.72 19.09 32.36
N ALA A 150 13.61 19.71 33.16
CA ALA A 150 15.00 19.29 33.20
C ALA A 150 15.00 17.82 33.73
N THR A 151 14.90 16.89 32.83
CA THR A 151 15.26 15.50 33.12
C THR A 151 16.77 15.54 33.26
N GLU A 152 17.24 15.24 34.47
CA GLU A 152 18.64 15.01 34.73
C GLU A 152 19.27 14.23 33.60
N ASP A 153 20.42 14.72 33.13
CA ASP A 153 21.24 14.11 32.10
C ASP A 153 21.65 12.69 32.47
N ALA A 154 20.75 11.74 32.33
CA ALA A 154 21.18 10.38 32.13
C ALA A 154 22.06 10.38 30.87
N PRO A 155 23.29 9.88 30.90
CA PRO A 155 24.18 9.91 29.75
C PRO A 155 23.44 9.32 28.54
N ARG A 156 23.10 10.18 27.57
CA ARG A 156 22.45 9.73 26.32
C ARG A 156 23.39 8.74 25.69
N ARG A 157 22.97 7.48 25.62
CA ARG A 157 23.69 6.47 24.86
C ARG A 157 23.81 7.02 23.44
N PRO A 158 25.01 7.07 22.84
CA PRO A 158 25.15 7.58 21.49
C PRO A 158 24.31 6.71 20.54
N ALA A 159 23.77 7.32 19.49
CA ALA A 159 23.11 6.57 18.43
C ALA A 159 24.07 5.50 17.87
N PRO A 160 23.58 4.35 17.44
CA PRO A 160 24.39 3.37 16.75
C PRO A 160 25.11 3.99 15.56
N ALA A 161 26.28 3.45 15.22
CA ALA A 161 26.99 3.88 14.01
C ALA A 161 26.09 3.63 12.77
N THR A 162 26.21 4.51 11.79
CA THR A 162 25.55 4.31 10.50
C THR A 162 26.00 3.00 9.88
N PRO A 163 25.09 2.10 9.43
CA PRO A 163 25.47 0.87 8.76
C PRO A 163 26.38 1.14 7.57
N LYS A 164 27.40 0.35 7.41
CA LYS A 164 28.23 0.39 6.20
C LYS A 164 27.55 -0.46 5.13
N ILE A 165 27.32 0.11 3.97
CA ILE A 165 26.76 -0.57 2.81
C ILE A 165 27.91 -0.77 1.81
N GLY A 166 28.12 -2.03 1.45
CA GLY A 166 29.04 -2.42 0.39
C GLY A 166 28.35 -2.47 -0.96
N ASP A 167 28.65 -3.49 -1.75
CA ASP A 167 28.08 -3.65 -3.07
C ASP A 167 26.57 -3.94 -2.99
N VAL A 168 25.82 -3.26 -3.86
CA VAL A 168 24.37 -3.50 -4.01
C VAL A 168 24.08 -3.93 -5.45
N THR A 169 23.40 -5.06 -5.59
CA THR A 169 23.13 -5.66 -6.90
C THR A 169 21.66 -6.04 -7.04
N ARG A 170 21.14 -5.89 -8.26
CA ARG A 170 19.86 -6.47 -8.63
C ARG A 170 20.07 -7.94 -8.98
N VAL A 171 19.45 -8.84 -8.19
CA VAL A 171 19.58 -10.28 -8.37
C VAL A 171 18.69 -10.76 -9.52
N ALA A 172 17.36 -10.54 -9.38
CA ALA A 172 16.38 -11.01 -10.34
C ALA A 172 15.08 -10.20 -10.30
N LYS A 173 14.28 -10.35 -11.34
CA LYS A 173 12.89 -9.91 -11.37
C LYS A 173 12.01 -10.95 -10.70
N VAL A 174 11.15 -10.52 -9.77
CA VAL A 174 10.27 -11.39 -8.98
C VAL A 174 8.91 -11.58 -9.65
N THR A 175 8.37 -10.52 -10.25
CA THR A 175 7.03 -10.52 -10.85
C THR A 175 7.05 -10.13 -12.32
N GLY A 176 5.97 -10.44 -13.02
CA GLY A 176 5.75 -10.09 -14.42
C GLY A 176 6.53 -10.96 -15.41
N SER A 177 6.54 -10.52 -16.64
CA SER A 177 7.26 -11.19 -17.73
C SER A 177 8.75 -11.20 -17.47
N GLY A 178 9.39 -12.34 -17.72
CA GLY A 178 10.83 -12.53 -17.47
C GLY A 178 11.19 -12.76 -16.00
N SER A 179 10.23 -12.80 -15.08
CA SER A 179 10.48 -13.17 -13.68
C SER A 179 10.77 -14.65 -13.53
N VAL A 180 11.48 -15.00 -12.45
CA VAL A 180 11.77 -16.39 -12.10
C VAL A 180 10.49 -17.22 -12.03
N SER A 181 9.45 -16.68 -11.41
CA SER A 181 8.18 -17.37 -11.19
C SER A 181 7.21 -17.30 -12.36
N ARG A 182 7.50 -16.48 -13.39
CA ARG A 182 6.59 -16.27 -14.53
C ARG A 182 5.16 -15.97 -14.06
N THR A 183 5.03 -14.98 -13.18
CA THR A 183 3.74 -14.62 -12.59
C THR A 183 2.75 -14.09 -13.61
N ASP A 184 3.25 -13.53 -14.71
CA ASP A 184 2.48 -13.13 -15.88
C ASP A 184 1.68 -14.30 -16.46
N LYS A 185 2.28 -15.49 -16.56
CA LYS A 185 1.68 -16.67 -17.15
C LYS A 185 0.95 -17.55 -16.14
N ARG A 186 1.54 -17.75 -14.98
CA ARG A 186 1.00 -18.64 -13.98
C ARG A 186 -0.20 -18.07 -13.23
N TYR A 187 -0.28 -16.73 -13.10
CA TYR A 187 -1.22 -16.08 -12.18
C TYR A 187 -1.85 -14.80 -12.75
N GLN A 188 -1.61 -14.48 -14.01
CA GLN A 188 -2.02 -13.21 -14.62
C GLN A 188 -1.62 -11.98 -13.78
N VAL A 189 -0.40 -12.02 -13.23
CA VAL A 189 0.25 -10.89 -12.56
C VAL A 189 1.33 -10.37 -13.50
N ASN A 190 0.93 -9.45 -14.38
CA ASN A 190 1.79 -8.88 -15.42
C ASN A 190 2.53 -7.63 -14.91
N GLY A 191 1.87 -6.84 -14.08
CA GLY A 191 2.44 -5.71 -13.37
C GLY A 191 1.95 -5.67 -11.93
N THR A 192 2.84 -5.38 -10.99
CA THR A 192 2.51 -5.21 -9.57
C THR A 192 3.69 -4.55 -8.85
N ASP A 193 3.50 -4.19 -7.60
CA ASP A 193 4.52 -3.52 -6.81
C ASP A 193 4.66 -4.06 -5.39
N LEU A 194 5.54 -3.46 -4.61
CA LEU A 194 5.86 -3.69 -3.21
C LEU A 194 6.64 -5.00 -2.98
N GLY A 195 5.99 -6.15 -2.79
CA GLY A 195 6.64 -7.40 -2.41
C GLY A 195 6.97 -7.45 -0.91
N ILE A 196 5.98 -7.21 -0.08
CA ILE A 196 6.05 -7.24 1.39
C ILE A 196 6.13 -8.68 1.86
N MET A 197 7.12 -9.01 2.69
CA MET A 197 7.41 -10.39 3.07
C MET A 197 7.35 -10.62 4.57
N TRP A 198 6.84 -11.79 4.99
CA TRP A 198 6.92 -12.27 6.37
C TRP A 198 6.91 -13.80 6.43
N GLU A 199 7.44 -14.37 7.51
CA GLU A 199 7.31 -15.80 7.76
C GLU A 199 5.85 -16.14 8.10
N SER A 200 5.20 -16.89 7.22
CA SER A 200 3.80 -17.32 7.37
C SER A 200 3.68 -18.70 8.02
N ALA A 201 4.68 -19.53 7.85
CA ALA A 201 4.83 -20.85 8.46
C ALA A 201 6.31 -21.22 8.52
N PRO A 202 6.70 -22.27 9.25
CA PRO A 202 8.04 -22.81 9.16
C PRO A 202 8.41 -23.09 7.69
N ASP A 203 9.57 -22.59 7.28
CA ASP A 203 10.09 -22.74 5.91
C ASP A 203 9.21 -22.13 4.79
N GLN A 204 8.31 -21.23 5.12
CA GLN A 204 7.48 -20.51 4.15
C GLN A 204 7.38 -19.03 4.47
N ILE A 205 7.56 -18.21 3.46
CA ILE A 205 7.21 -16.79 3.52
C ILE A 205 5.94 -16.52 2.70
N ALA A 206 5.13 -15.60 3.18
CA ALA A 206 4.10 -14.95 2.40
C ALA A 206 4.65 -13.66 1.80
N VAL A 207 4.23 -13.35 0.58
CA VAL A 207 4.66 -12.18 -0.18
C VAL A 207 3.43 -11.44 -0.66
N ALA A 208 3.11 -10.31 -0.05
CA ALA A 208 1.98 -9.47 -0.44
C ALA A 208 2.43 -8.40 -1.43
N PHE A 209 1.62 -8.19 -2.45
CA PHE A 209 1.82 -7.19 -3.47
C PHE A 209 0.70 -6.14 -3.40
N GLY A 210 0.98 -4.94 -3.88
CA GLY A 210 -0.01 -3.86 -3.99
C GLY A 210 -0.87 -3.98 -5.25
N ASP A 211 -1.26 -2.85 -5.79
CA ASP A 211 -2.07 -2.80 -7.01
C ASP A 211 -1.47 -3.70 -8.08
N THR A 212 -2.26 -4.63 -8.56
CA THR A 212 -1.82 -5.70 -9.46
C THR A 212 -2.66 -5.69 -10.71
N VAL A 213 -2.02 -5.77 -11.85
CA VAL A 213 -2.69 -5.76 -13.16
C VAL A 213 -2.29 -7.01 -13.94
N GLY A 214 -3.30 -7.66 -14.45
CA GLY A 214 -3.17 -8.79 -15.37
C GLY A 214 -3.33 -8.35 -16.82
N LYS A 215 -4.45 -8.70 -17.41
CA LYS A 215 -4.77 -8.38 -18.80
C LYS A 215 -4.69 -6.88 -19.07
N GLY A 216 -4.14 -6.53 -20.23
CA GLY A 216 -4.04 -5.16 -20.67
C GLY A 216 -2.98 -4.34 -19.94
N PHE A 217 -2.13 -4.96 -19.11
CA PHE A 217 -1.07 -4.26 -18.39
C PHE A 217 -0.18 -3.45 -19.33
N GLN A 218 0.01 -2.18 -18.98
CA GLN A 218 0.91 -1.25 -19.65
C GLN A 218 1.67 -0.42 -18.62
N PRO A 219 2.99 -0.49 -18.61
CA PRO A 219 3.80 0.47 -17.86
C PRO A 219 3.81 1.86 -18.57
N PRO A 220 4.07 2.98 -17.86
CA PRO A 220 4.41 3.03 -16.43
C PRO A 220 3.19 2.91 -15.53
N GLY A 221 3.44 2.44 -14.30
CA GLY A 221 2.41 2.27 -13.28
C GLY A 221 1.43 1.13 -13.56
N GLY A 222 0.45 0.97 -12.70
CA GLY A 222 -0.54 -0.12 -12.75
C GLY A 222 -1.73 0.18 -13.65
N GLN A 223 -1.54 0.26 -14.95
CA GLN A 223 -2.62 0.47 -15.91
C GLN A 223 -2.99 -0.86 -16.59
N GLY A 224 -4.29 -1.10 -16.78
CA GLY A 224 -4.82 -2.29 -17.45
C GLY A 224 -6.27 -2.57 -17.08
N ASP A 225 -6.85 -3.60 -17.72
CA ASP A 225 -8.28 -3.92 -17.57
C ASP A 225 -8.56 -4.85 -16.38
N ASP A 226 -7.62 -5.73 -16.06
CA ASP A 226 -7.69 -6.69 -14.96
C ASP A 226 -6.91 -6.18 -13.75
N TRP A 227 -7.54 -5.31 -12.98
CA TRP A 227 -6.92 -4.67 -11.82
C TRP A 227 -7.45 -5.21 -10.49
N ARG A 228 -6.53 -5.58 -9.61
CA ARG A 228 -6.74 -6.05 -8.24
C ARG A 228 -5.95 -5.15 -7.29
N SER A 229 -6.54 -4.75 -6.18
CA SER A 229 -5.90 -3.87 -5.18
C SER A 229 -4.69 -4.51 -4.51
N ASN A 230 -4.63 -5.82 -4.49
CA ASN A 230 -3.55 -6.59 -3.87
C ASN A 230 -3.68 -8.06 -4.20
N VAL A 231 -2.55 -8.77 -4.17
CA VAL A 231 -2.49 -10.23 -4.30
C VAL A 231 -1.47 -10.81 -3.32
N LEU A 232 -1.52 -12.10 -3.05
CA LEU A 232 -0.62 -12.81 -2.13
C LEU A 232 -0.02 -14.04 -2.78
N GLY A 233 1.30 -14.17 -2.68
CA GLY A 233 2.06 -15.35 -3.04
C GLY A 233 2.75 -15.98 -1.85
N PHE A 234 3.28 -17.18 -2.04
CA PHE A 234 4.06 -17.93 -1.06
C PHE A 234 5.36 -18.40 -1.68
N SER A 235 6.42 -18.43 -0.89
CA SER A 235 7.74 -18.90 -1.30
C SER A 235 8.38 -19.73 -0.20
N SER A 236 9.00 -20.83 -0.57
CA SER A 236 9.90 -21.62 0.27
C SER A 236 11.36 -21.50 -0.19
N ASP A 237 11.64 -20.58 -1.10
CA ASP A 237 12.95 -20.43 -1.73
C ASP A 237 13.99 -19.92 -0.73
N ARG A 238 14.98 -20.75 -0.44
CA ARG A 238 16.12 -20.43 0.44
C ARG A 238 17.36 -19.99 -0.34
N ASN A 239 17.39 -20.22 -1.66
CA ASN A 239 18.51 -19.81 -2.49
C ASN A 239 18.24 -18.49 -3.20
N LEU A 240 18.39 -17.40 -2.49
CA LEU A 240 18.12 -16.07 -3.02
C LEU A 240 19.20 -15.56 -3.99
N SER A 241 20.29 -16.29 -4.16
CA SER A 241 21.41 -15.85 -5.03
C SER A 241 21.09 -15.92 -6.53
N ASP A 242 20.10 -16.71 -6.93
CA ASP A 242 19.62 -16.83 -8.30
C ASP A 242 18.20 -16.27 -8.51
N GLY A 243 17.65 -15.63 -7.49
CA GLY A 243 16.36 -14.99 -7.49
C GLY A 243 15.47 -15.43 -6.34
N MET A 244 14.20 -15.02 -6.36
CA MET A 244 13.17 -15.49 -5.44
C MET A 244 12.01 -16.06 -6.25
N SER A 245 11.78 -17.36 -6.12
CA SER A 245 10.66 -18.03 -6.76
C SER A 245 9.42 -18.03 -5.88
N LEU A 246 8.24 -17.88 -6.48
CA LEU A 246 6.95 -18.06 -5.82
C LEU A 246 6.44 -19.48 -6.12
N ASP A 247 6.20 -20.26 -5.08
CA ASP A 247 5.66 -21.62 -5.20
C ASP A 247 4.20 -21.60 -5.67
N SER A 248 3.43 -20.71 -5.03
CA SER A 248 2.01 -20.54 -5.30
C SER A 248 1.55 -19.11 -5.05
N MET A 249 0.34 -18.79 -5.52
CA MET A 249 -0.41 -17.59 -5.16
C MET A 249 -1.85 -18.00 -4.81
N VAL A 250 -2.51 -17.20 -3.97
CA VAL A 250 -3.95 -17.33 -3.75
C VAL A 250 -4.67 -16.98 -5.04
N GLN A 251 -5.62 -17.82 -5.47
CA GLN A 251 -6.28 -17.70 -6.77
C GLN A 251 -7.80 -17.75 -6.63
N ASP A 252 -8.52 -16.96 -7.39
CA ASP A 252 -9.98 -17.00 -7.52
C ASP A 252 -10.44 -17.87 -8.68
N SER A 253 -9.56 -18.07 -9.65
CA SER A 253 -9.77 -18.98 -10.76
C SER A 253 -8.43 -19.58 -11.20
N ARG A 254 -8.47 -20.55 -12.09
CA ARG A 254 -7.24 -21.18 -12.58
C ARG A 254 -6.34 -20.15 -13.25
N CYS A 255 -5.08 -20.10 -12.83
CA CYS A 255 -4.05 -19.19 -13.34
C CYS A 255 -4.36 -17.70 -13.16
N HIS A 256 -5.17 -17.34 -12.17
CA HIS A 256 -5.51 -15.97 -11.86
C HIS A 256 -5.40 -15.71 -10.36
N ALA A 257 -4.49 -14.83 -9.96
CA ALA A 257 -4.32 -14.44 -8.56
C ALA A 257 -5.51 -13.63 -8.05
N ALA A 258 -6.02 -14.00 -6.88
CA ALA A 258 -7.16 -13.38 -6.25
C ALA A 258 -6.83 -12.02 -5.62
N GLU A 259 -7.76 -11.08 -5.68
CA GLU A 259 -7.77 -9.93 -4.78
C GLU A 259 -8.17 -10.39 -3.38
N LEU A 260 -7.34 -10.09 -2.37
CA LEU A 260 -7.56 -10.54 -0.99
C LEU A 260 -8.29 -9.53 -0.13
N LEU A 261 -7.81 -8.29 -0.14
CA LEU A 261 -8.41 -7.16 0.53
C LEU A 261 -9.09 -6.30 -0.54
N ASP A 262 -10.34 -6.60 -0.80
CA ASP A 262 -11.13 -5.89 -1.80
C ASP A 262 -11.25 -4.39 -1.48
N SER A 263 -11.39 -3.57 -2.49
CA SER A 263 -11.70 -2.15 -2.37
C SER A 263 -13.01 -1.84 -3.09
N ARG A 264 -13.57 -0.67 -2.81
CA ARG A 264 -14.79 -0.23 -3.49
C ARG A 264 -14.56 0.17 -4.94
N LYS A 265 -13.30 0.35 -5.35
CA LYS A 265 -12.88 0.81 -6.68
C LYS A 265 -13.52 2.16 -7.08
N LEU A 266 -13.82 3.00 -6.09
CA LEU A 266 -14.47 4.29 -6.27
C LEU A 266 -13.56 5.41 -5.78
N ASP A 267 -13.14 6.26 -6.71
CA ASP A 267 -12.33 7.44 -6.39
C ASP A 267 -13.09 8.37 -5.42
N ASN A 268 -12.35 8.99 -4.51
CA ASN A 268 -12.86 9.82 -3.40
C ASN A 268 -13.68 9.06 -2.33
N ILE A 269 -13.83 7.74 -2.44
CA ILE A 269 -14.43 6.88 -1.43
C ILE A 269 -13.39 5.88 -0.92
N GLU A 270 -13.06 4.89 -1.71
CA GLU A 270 -11.97 3.93 -1.50
C GLU A 270 -11.57 3.39 -2.86
N ILE A 271 -10.50 3.95 -3.42
CA ILE A 271 -10.07 3.55 -4.75
C ILE A 271 -9.32 2.22 -4.71
N THR A 272 -8.49 2.01 -3.71
CA THR A 272 -7.72 0.78 -3.54
C THR A 272 -7.40 0.51 -2.07
N THR A 273 -7.01 -0.72 -1.76
CA THR A 273 -6.55 -1.17 -0.45
C THR A 273 -5.16 -1.77 -0.60
N ILE A 274 -4.16 -1.11 -0.06
CA ILE A 274 -2.75 -1.48 -0.24
C ILE A 274 -2.18 -2.08 1.04
N PRO A 275 -1.63 -3.31 1.01
CA PRO A 275 -0.87 -3.88 2.12
C PRO A 275 0.32 -2.99 2.50
N THR A 276 0.67 -2.94 3.78
CA THR A 276 1.82 -2.18 4.28
C THR A 276 2.80 -3.02 5.08
N SER A 277 2.33 -4.07 5.76
CA SER A 277 3.17 -5.12 6.34
C SER A 277 2.39 -6.40 6.58
N GLY A 278 3.09 -7.52 6.80
CA GLY A 278 2.51 -8.77 7.23
C GLY A 278 3.31 -9.40 8.36
N PHE A 279 2.66 -10.17 9.23
CA PHE A 279 3.29 -10.90 10.33
C PHE A 279 2.36 -12.02 10.83
N ALA A 280 2.91 -12.93 11.65
CA ALA A 280 2.16 -14.00 12.29
C ALA A 280 2.25 -13.90 13.81
N VAL A 281 1.15 -14.25 14.50
CA VAL A 281 1.13 -14.52 15.94
C VAL A 281 0.46 -15.87 16.16
N GLY A 282 1.22 -16.86 16.58
CA GLY A 282 0.75 -18.24 16.58
C GLY A 282 0.39 -18.70 15.16
N ASN A 283 -0.81 -19.23 14.98
CA ASN A 283 -1.29 -19.71 13.67
C ASN A 283 -2.02 -18.62 12.87
N ARG A 284 -2.33 -17.48 13.49
CA ARG A 284 -3.02 -16.38 12.82
C ARG A 284 -2.06 -15.49 12.08
N GLN A 285 -2.36 -15.24 10.82
CA GLN A 285 -1.68 -14.26 10.00
C GLN A 285 -2.35 -12.89 10.14
N TYR A 286 -1.57 -11.83 10.11
CA TYR A 286 -2.03 -10.46 10.14
C TYR A 286 -1.41 -9.68 8.97
N MET A 287 -2.16 -8.75 8.43
CA MET A 287 -1.72 -7.82 7.40
C MET A 287 -2.19 -6.42 7.77
N SER A 288 -1.27 -5.50 7.95
CA SER A 288 -1.63 -4.08 7.99
C SER A 288 -1.81 -3.57 6.57
N TYR A 289 -2.74 -2.64 6.40
CA TYR A 289 -3.07 -2.06 5.10
C TYR A 289 -3.50 -0.61 5.23
N MET A 290 -3.40 0.13 4.14
CA MET A 290 -3.99 1.46 4.00
C MET A 290 -5.20 1.41 3.07
N SER A 291 -6.32 1.98 3.53
CA SER A 291 -7.48 2.26 2.68
C SER A 291 -7.23 3.57 1.95
N ILE A 292 -6.92 3.53 0.67
CA ILE A 292 -6.66 4.73 -0.13
C ILE A 292 -7.97 5.29 -0.65
N ARG A 293 -8.22 6.53 -0.30
CA ARG A 293 -9.38 7.27 -0.73
C ARG A 293 -9.25 7.75 -2.17
N THR A 294 -8.11 8.38 -2.48
CA THR A 294 -7.82 8.96 -3.78
C THR A 294 -6.32 9.15 -3.98
N TRP A 295 -5.88 9.07 -5.22
CA TRP A 295 -4.56 9.49 -5.64
C TRP A 295 -4.56 11.01 -5.90
N ASN A 296 -3.55 11.71 -5.42
CA ASN A 296 -3.46 13.16 -5.60
C ASN A 296 -2.87 13.52 -6.97
N SER A 297 -3.08 14.77 -7.38
CA SER A 297 -2.45 15.31 -8.59
C SER A 297 -0.92 15.49 -8.46
N ILE A 298 -0.40 15.54 -7.24
CA ILE A 298 1.04 15.53 -6.99
C ILE A 298 1.51 14.07 -7.06
N PRO A 299 2.44 13.74 -7.95
CA PRO A 299 2.92 12.36 -8.09
C PRO A 299 3.40 11.77 -6.76
N ALA A 300 3.17 10.48 -6.57
CA ALA A 300 3.56 9.72 -5.39
C ALA A 300 2.93 10.22 -4.07
N THR A 301 1.78 10.89 -4.14
CA THR A 301 1.00 11.27 -2.96
C THR A 301 -0.45 10.82 -3.07
N TRP A 302 -1.05 10.54 -1.94
CA TRP A 302 -2.42 10.02 -1.83
C TRP A 302 -3.09 10.47 -0.53
N TRP A 303 -4.40 10.26 -0.44
CA TRP A 303 -5.15 10.38 0.81
C TRP A 303 -5.66 9.01 1.23
N THR A 304 -5.37 8.64 2.46
CA THR A 304 -5.97 7.46 3.09
C THR A 304 -7.28 7.84 3.79
N ASN A 305 -8.18 6.88 3.89
CA ASN A 305 -9.29 6.94 4.84
C ASN A 305 -8.78 6.57 6.24
N TYR A 306 -8.03 5.48 6.32
CA TYR A 306 -7.44 4.94 7.54
C TYR A 306 -6.33 3.94 7.21
N GLY A 307 -5.46 3.69 8.20
CA GLY A 307 -4.66 2.47 8.26
C GLY A 307 -5.44 1.41 9.04
N GLY A 308 -5.42 0.16 8.60
CA GLY A 308 -6.19 -0.93 9.22
C GLY A 308 -5.42 -2.22 9.34
N ILE A 309 -6.01 -3.20 10.04
CA ILE A 309 -5.47 -4.56 10.15
C ILE A 309 -6.51 -5.55 9.63
N ALA A 310 -6.05 -6.47 8.80
CA ALA A 310 -6.78 -7.68 8.39
C ALA A 310 -6.08 -8.91 8.97
N TYR A 311 -6.83 -9.99 9.11
CA TYR A 311 -6.29 -11.26 9.63
C TYR A 311 -6.79 -12.46 8.81
N SER A 312 -6.05 -13.55 8.92
CA SER A 312 -6.35 -14.85 8.33
C SER A 312 -6.10 -15.97 9.33
N ASP A 313 -7.03 -16.92 9.43
CA ASP A 313 -6.95 -18.10 10.29
C ASP A 313 -6.70 -19.40 9.50
N ASP A 314 -6.49 -19.30 8.19
CA ASP A 314 -6.34 -20.43 7.28
C ASP A 314 -5.04 -20.37 6.45
N GLY A 315 -3.99 -19.84 7.06
CA GLY A 315 -2.66 -19.77 6.45
C GLY A 315 -2.54 -18.73 5.32
N GLY A 316 -3.42 -17.73 5.29
CA GLY A 316 -3.38 -16.65 4.31
C GLY A 316 -4.28 -16.88 3.09
N SER A 317 -5.06 -17.98 3.06
CA SER A 317 -5.98 -18.24 1.96
C SER A 317 -7.16 -17.29 1.95
N THR A 318 -7.62 -16.89 3.14
CA THR A 318 -8.74 -15.97 3.31
C THR A 318 -8.43 -14.88 4.30
N TRP A 319 -8.95 -13.69 4.07
CA TRP A 319 -8.66 -12.52 4.89
C TRP A 319 -9.94 -11.80 5.31
N THR A 320 -9.93 -11.31 6.54
CA THR A 320 -10.99 -10.47 7.09
C THR A 320 -10.41 -9.13 7.50
N LYS A 321 -10.90 -8.04 6.96
CA LYS A 321 -10.60 -6.69 7.43
C LYS A 321 -11.30 -6.48 8.78
N ASP A 322 -10.53 -6.28 9.85
CA ASP A 322 -11.13 -6.02 11.16
C ASP A 322 -11.85 -4.65 11.16
N PRO A 323 -13.12 -4.59 11.56
CA PRO A 323 -13.87 -3.35 11.51
C PRO A 323 -13.45 -2.31 12.55
N TYR A 324 -12.70 -2.70 13.58
CA TYR A 324 -12.31 -1.85 14.71
C TYR A 324 -10.81 -1.57 14.80
N ALA A 325 -9.96 -2.46 14.28
CA ALA A 325 -8.52 -2.26 14.27
C ALA A 325 -8.11 -1.27 13.19
N LYS A 326 -8.40 0.02 13.42
CA LYS A 326 -8.23 1.12 12.47
C LYS A 326 -7.67 2.37 13.13
N TRP A 327 -6.88 3.10 12.36
CA TRP A 327 -6.34 4.43 12.66
C TRP A 327 -6.84 5.42 11.60
N ASP A 328 -7.91 6.13 11.92
CA ASP A 328 -8.54 7.07 10.99
C ASP A 328 -7.61 8.21 10.61
N ASN A 329 -7.63 8.59 9.35
CA ASN A 329 -6.84 9.70 8.86
C ASN A 329 -7.55 11.03 9.11
N ILE A 330 -7.24 11.66 10.22
CA ILE A 330 -7.81 12.95 10.60
C ILE A 330 -6.96 14.07 9.99
N PHE A 331 -7.52 14.83 9.07
CA PHE A 331 -6.89 15.95 8.36
C PHE A 331 -5.56 15.63 7.64
N GLY A 332 -5.30 14.38 7.31
CA GLY A 332 -4.10 13.98 6.59
C GLY A 332 -2.80 13.93 7.42
N VAL A 333 -2.89 14.09 8.73
CA VAL A 333 -1.73 14.19 9.65
C VAL A 333 -1.63 13.04 10.64
N THR A 334 -2.63 12.18 10.69
CA THR A 334 -2.63 11.03 11.61
C THR A 334 -1.53 10.04 11.25
N LYS A 335 -0.71 9.68 12.23
CA LYS A 335 0.31 8.64 12.09
C LYS A 335 -0.33 7.26 11.92
N PHE A 336 0.49 6.28 11.57
CA PHE A 336 0.08 4.87 11.40
C PHE A 336 -0.87 4.62 10.23
N GLN A 337 -0.77 5.46 9.20
CA GLN A 337 -1.46 5.23 7.93
C GLN A 337 -0.71 4.22 7.06
N VAL A 338 0.61 4.32 7.03
CA VAL A 338 1.51 3.31 6.48
C VAL A 338 2.28 2.72 7.64
N ALA A 339 2.17 1.43 7.89
CA ALA A 339 2.74 0.82 9.08
C ALA A 339 3.50 -0.47 8.76
N SER A 340 4.63 -0.66 9.46
CA SER A 340 5.32 -1.96 9.56
C SER A 340 5.11 -2.52 10.96
N MET A 341 4.64 -3.76 11.05
CA MET A 341 4.34 -4.41 12.32
C MET A 341 5.25 -5.62 12.53
N VAL A 342 5.88 -5.70 13.70
CA VAL A 342 6.92 -6.69 14.00
C VAL A 342 6.67 -7.32 15.36
N PRO A 343 6.37 -8.63 15.45
CA PRO A 343 6.34 -9.37 16.70
C PRO A 343 7.73 -9.45 17.34
N ALA A 344 7.84 -9.10 18.63
CA ALA A 344 9.06 -9.27 19.38
C ALA A 344 8.76 -9.42 20.88
N GLY A 345 9.14 -10.54 21.46
CA GLY A 345 8.79 -10.90 22.85
C GLY A 345 7.26 -10.97 23.02
N ASP A 346 6.77 -10.32 24.07
CA ASP A 346 5.34 -10.31 24.40
C ASP A 346 4.51 -9.29 23.60
N TYR A 347 5.16 -8.52 22.72
CA TYR A 347 4.53 -7.42 22.01
C TYR A 347 4.64 -7.56 20.49
N VAL A 348 3.69 -6.92 19.80
CA VAL A 348 3.84 -6.52 18.40
C VAL A 348 4.12 -5.02 18.38
N TYR A 349 5.25 -4.63 17.81
CA TYR A 349 5.64 -3.24 17.62
C TYR A 349 5.12 -2.74 16.27
N MET A 350 4.58 -1.53 16.26
CA MET A 350 4.03 -0.88 15.07
C MET A 350 4.80 0.40 14.79
N PHE A 351 5.54 0.42 13.71
CA PHE A 351 6.25 1.58 13.19
C PHE A 351 5.37 2.21 12.11
N GLY A 352 5.06 3.49 12.20
CA GLY A 352 4.09 4.05 11.28
C GLY A 352 4.33 5.51 10.94
N THR A 353 3.97 5.86 9.71
CA THR A 353 4.03 7.22 9.18
C THR A 353 2.62 7.77 8.95
N PRO A 354 2.48 9.10 8.86
CA PRO A 354 1.28 9.71 8.32
C PRO A 354 1.05 9.31 6.86
N ASN A 355 -0.02 9.83 6.32
CA ASN A 355 -0.37 9.74 4.92
C ASN A 355 0.76 10.24 4.00
N THR A 356 0.91 9.64 2.85
CA THR A 356 1.95 9.92 1.84
C THR A 356 3.38 9.47 2.22
N ARG A 357 4.39 10.05 1.56
CA ARG A 357 5.83 9.75 1.71
C ARG A 357 6.60 10.89 2.40
N LEU A 358 5.93 11.68 3.23
CA LEU A 358 6.49 12.93 3.76
C LEU A 358 6.55 12.97 5.28
N GLY A 359 6.13 11.89 5.95
CA GLY A 359 5.98 11.91 7.39
C GLY A 359 7.12 11.22 8.15
N ALA A 360 7.34 11.66 9.37
CA ALA A 360 8.25 11.04 10.32
C ALA A 360 7.67 9.77 10.93
N ILE A 361 8.53 8.85 11.37
CA ILE A 361 8.15 7.53 11.87
C ILE A 361 7.82 7.60 13.36
N GLY A 362 6.57 7.28 13.71
CA GLY A 362 6.13 7.06 15.08
C GLY A 362 6.21 5.57 15.47
N LEU A 363 6.11 5.30 16.78
CA LEU A 363 6.17 3.95 17.32
C LEU A 363 4.98 3.69 18.25
N ALA A 364 4.38 2.52 18.09
CA ALA A 364 3.41 1.96 19.02
C ALA A 364 3.77 0.50 19.33
N ARG A 365 3.13 -0.06 20.34
CA ARG A 365 3.17 -1.49 20.66
C ARG A 365 1.83 -1.96 21.21
N VAL A 366 1.59 -3.24 21.08
CA VAL A 366 0.41 -3.90 21.62
C VAL A 366 0.81 -5.29 22.13
N PRO A 367 0.23 -5.82 23.24
CA PRO A 367 0.42 -7.21 23.59
C PRO A 367 0.05 -8.12 22.42
N ALA A 368 0.84 -9.16 22.16
CA ALA A 368 0.66 -10.02 20.99
C ALA A 368 -0.73 -10.69 20.93
N ALA A 369 -1.37 -10.90 22.10
CA ALA A 369 -2.73 -11.45 22.17
C ALA A 369 -3.83 -10.43 21.77
N ASP A 370 -3.51 -9.14 21.76
CA ASP A 370 -4.48 -8.05 21.64
C ASP A 370 -4.34 -7.24 20.33
N VAL A 371 -3.71 -7.79 19.30
CA VAL A 371 -3.39 -7.10 18.04
C VAL A 371 -4.59 -6.35 17.45
N LEU A 372 -5.78 -6.91 17.52
CA LEU A 372 -7.00 -6.29 16.97
C LEU A 372 -7.71 -5.34 17.94
N ASN A 373 -7.23 -5.25 19.18
CA ASN A 373 -7.80 -4.37 20.20
C ASN A 373 -7.07 -3.02 20.22
N THR A 374 -7.59 -2.03 19.51
CA THR A 374 -6.96 -0.70 19.47
C THR A 374 -6.81 -0.03 20.83
N SER A 375 -7.66 -0.41 21.82
CA SER A 375 -7.58 0.13 23.18
C SER A 375 -6.40 -0.42 23.99
N ALA A 376 -5.79 -1.52 23.56
CA ALA A 376 -4.59 -2.10 24.19
C ALA A 376 -3.27 -1.50 23.68
N TYR A 377 -3.32 -0.70 22.62
CA TYR A 377 -2.11 -0.08 22.07
C TYR A 377 -1.54 0.98 23.00
N GLN A 378 -0.22 0.97 23.08
CA GLN A 378 0.57 1.99 23.74
C GLN A 378 1.44 2.70 22.71
N TYR A 379 1.46 4.02 22.78
CA TYR A 379 2.21 4.87 21.84
C TYR A 379 3.44 5.46 22.52
N TRP A 380 4.57 5.49 21.80
CA TRP A 380 5.80 6.08 22.32
C TRP A 380 5.71 7.61 22.29
N GLN A 381 5.70 8.24 23.45
CA GLN A 381 5.57 9.69 23.59
C GLN A 381 6.54 10.22 24.63
N ASN A 382 7.47 11.07 24.20
CA ASN A 382 8.44 11.75 25.10
C ASN A 382 9.14 10.81 26.08
N GLY A 383 9.59 9.65 25.60
CA GLY A 383 10.32 8.67 26.41
C GLY A 383 9.45 7.72 27.23
N ASN A 384 8.14 7.75 27.07
CA ASN A 384 7.20 6.89 27.80
C ASN A 384 6.20 6.19 26.87
N TRP A 385 5.71 5.07 27.33
CA TRP A 385 4.59 4.39 26.68
C TRP A 385 3.28 4.94 27.24
N THR A 386 2.46 5.56 26.37
CA THR A 386 1.18 6.16 26.72
C THR A 386 0.02 5.33 26.13
N PRO A 387 -1.07 5.16 26.89
CA PRO A 387 -2.22 4.40 26.40
C PRO A 387 -3.01 5.15 25.32
N VAL A 388 -4.15 4.60 24.96
CA VAL A 388 -5.13 5.06 23.96
C VAL A 388 -5.27 6.59 23.91
N GLY A 389 -5.30 7.13 22.69
CA GLY A 389 -5.37 8.58 22.42
C GLY A 389 -4.04 9.21 22.02
N GLY A 390 -2.92 8.54 22.30
CA GLY A 390 -1.58 9.03 21.96
C GLY A 390 -1.14 8.84 20.50
N TYR A 391 -1.97 8.25 19.63
CA TYR A 391 -1.54 7.95 18.26
C TYR A 391 -1.29 9.21 17.42
N THR A 392 -1.99 10.30 17.67
CA THR A 392 -1.73 11.60 17.03
C THR A 392 -0.47 12.27 17.56
N GLU A 393 -0.09 11.99 18.81
CA GLU A 393 0.97 12.67 19.56
C GLU A 393 2.24 11.81 19.70
N ALA A 394 2.28 10.61 19.10
CA ALA A 394 3.46 9.76 19.13
C ALA A 394 4.71 10.55 18.70
N THR A 395 5.72 10.58 19.57
CA THR A 395 6.97 11.26 19.25
C THR A 395 7.72 10.51 18.16
N PRO A 396 8.23 11.19 17.13
CA PRO A 396 9.04 10.55 16.12
C PRO A 396 10.26 9.83 16.72
N ILE A 397 10.46 8.59 16.35
CA ILE A 397 11.70 7.83 16.63
C ILE A 397 12.73 8.02 15.52
N VAL A 398 12.26 8.34 14.31
CA VAL A 398 13.06 8.77 13.16
C VAL A 398 12.38 9.99 12.56
N ASP A 399 13.08 11.11 12.56
CA ASP A 399 12.61 12.37 12.00
C ASP A 399 13.15 12.54 10.58
N ALA A 400 12.61 11.72 9.68
CA ALA A 400 12.92 11.76 8.25
C ALA A 400 11.65 11.41 7.44
N PRO A 401 11.48 11.99 6.25
CA PRO A 401 10.35 11.65 5.40
C PRO A 401 10.48 10.21 4.91
N ALA A 402 9.57 9.37 5.36
CA ALA A 402 9.63 7.93 5.15
C ALA A 402 8.33 7.38 4.57
N ALA A 403 8.45 6.34 3.77
CA ALA A 403 7.36 5.54 3.26
C ALA A 403 7.79 4.09 3.04
N GLU A 404 6.82 3.21 2.85
CA GLU A 404 7.02 1.79 2.59
C GLU A 404 8.02 1.15 3.56
N LEU A 405 7.66 1.19 4.85
CA LEU A 405 8.52 0.72 5.93
C LEU A 405 8.66 -0.80 5.94
N SER A 406 9.88 -1.27 6.13
CA SER A 406 10.19 -2.65 6.46
C SER A 406 11.08 -2.69 7.69
N VAL A 407 10.61 -3.30 8.76
CA VAL A 407 11.34 -3.38 10.02
C VAL A 407 11.49 -4.84 10.44
N ARG A 408 12.65 -5.20 10.95
CA ARG A 408 12.90 -6.52 11.56
C ARG A 408 13.85 -6.44 12.75
N TYR A 409 13.85 -7.47 13.54
CA TYR A 409 14.91 -7.73 14.52
C TYR A 409 15.87 -8.78 13.96
N GLU A 410 17.13 -8.38 13.74
CA GLU A 410 18.18 -9.28 13.27
C GLU A 410 18.82 -9.99 14.47
N GLN A 411 18.54 -11.28 14.60
CA GLN A 411 18.95 -12.07 15.78
C GLN A 411 20.47 -12.25 15.88
N ALA A 412 21.17 -12.38 14.76
CA ALA A 412 22.60 -12.62 14.75
C ALA A 412 23.41 -11.43 15.28
N THR A 413 22.95 -10.22 14.99
CA THR A 413 23.59 -8.97 15.44
C THR A 413 22.95 -8.37 16.68
N GLY A 414 21.77 -8.83 17.05
CA GLY A 414 20.96 -8.25 18.14
C GLY A 414 20.47 -6.83 17.84
N LYS A 415 20.35 -6.45 16.56
CA LYS A 415 19.94 -5.14 16.11
C LYS A 415 18.53 -5.14 15.53
N TRP A 416 17.85 -4.06 15.74
CA TRP A 416 16.69 -3.69 14.93
C TRP A 416 17.16 -3.05 13.65
N GLN A 417 16.64 -3.49 12.53
CA GLN A 417 16.93 -2.97 11.19
C GLN A 417 15.65 -2.42 10.58
N MET A 418 15.77 -1.28 9.91
CA MET A 418 14.68 -0.60 9.25
C MET A 418 15.11 -0.17 7.85
N ALA A 419 14.42 -0.65 6.82
CA ALA A 419 14.58 -0.18 5.45
C ALA A 419 13.34 0.60 5.02
N TYR A 420 13.52 1.67 4.26
CA TYR A 420 12.44 2.50 3.72
C TYR A 420 12.94 3.45 2.65
N LEU A 421 12.01 3.99 1.84
CA LEU A 421 12.31 5.08 0.93
C LEU A 421 12.40 6.40 1.72
N ASP A 422 13.61 6.94 1.85
CA ASP A 422 13.87 8.28 2.36
C ASP A 422 13.80 9.28 1.20
N THR A 423 12.68 10.03 1.11
CA THR A 423 12.46 10.95 0.00
C THR A 423 13.40 12.15 0.02
N SER A 424 13.96 12.51 1.19
CA SER A 424 14.96 13.58 1.29
C SER A 424 16.31 13.17 0.71
N LYS A 425 16.63 11.88 0.72
CA LYS A 425 17.86 11.31 0.16
C LYS A 425 17.63 10.74 -1.26
N ALA A 426 16.38 10.68 -1.71
CA ALA A 426 15.97 10.00 -2.93
C ALA A 426 16.58 8.58 -3.03
N ALA A 427 16.49 7.83 -1.94
CA ALA A 427 17.13 6.52 -1.81
C ALA A 427 16.36 5.60 -0.86
N ILE A 428 16.41 4.29 -1.11
CA ILE A 428 16.10 3.29 -0.10
C ILE A 428 17.29 3.23 0.85
N VAL A 429 17.02 3.44 2.14
CA VAL A 429 18.05 3.50 3.19
C VAL A 429 17.89 2.37 4.19
N LEU A 430 18.99 2.00 4.86
CA LEU A 430 19.00 1.11 6.01
C LEU A 430 19.38 1.90 7.27
N ARG A 431 18.64 1.68 8.35
CA ARG A 431 18.96 2.17 9.71
C ARG A 431 19.04 1.02 10.69
N GLU A 432 19.79 1.21 11.76
CA GLU A 432 19.89 0.24 12.86
C GLU A 432 19.64 0.90 14.21
N ALA A 433 19.12 0.11 15.15
CA ALA A 433 18.94 0.50 16.55
C ALA A 433 19.13 -0.68 17.49
N ASP A 434 19.45 -0.39 18.76
CA ASP A 434 19.56 -1.43 19.81
C ASP A 434 18.19 -1.83 20.38
N SER A 435 17.18 -0.98 20.21
CA SER A 435 15.80 -1.25 20.64
C SER A 435 14.81 -0.44 19.81
N PRO A 436 13.53 -0.86 19.73
CA PRO A 436 12.53 -0.21 18.89
C PRO A 436 12.36 1.29 19.20
N GLN A 437 12.36 1.62 20.49
CA GLN A 437 12.21 3.00 21.01
C GLN A 437 13.54 3.71 21.22
N GLY A 438 14.66 3.06 20.91
CA GLY A 438 16.01 3.62 21.06
C GLY A 438 16.33 4.64 19.99
N LEU A 439 17.58 5.13 20.05
CA LEU A 439 18.12 5.95 18.99
C LEU A 439 18.42 5.10 17.77
N TRP A 440 17.93 5.53 16.63
CA TRP A 440 18.23 4.92 15.34
C TRP A 440 19.45 5.61 14.72
N SER A 441 20.28 4.85 14.06
CA SER A 441 21.42 5.36 13.27
C SER A 441 20.95 6.32 12.17
N ASP A 442 21.87 7.04 11.56
CA ASP A 442 21.58 7.69 10.29
C ASP A 442 21.27 6.67 9.20
N GLY A 443 20.41 7.06 8.23
CA GLY A 443 20.04 6.23 7.12
C GLY A 443 21.21 6.07 6.14
N ALA A 444 21.71 4.85 6.00
CA ALA A 444 22.71 4.48 5.00
C ALA A 444 22.01 4.20 3.67
N PRO A 445 22.29 4.93 2.58
CA PRO A 445 21.72 4.64 1.26
C PRO A 445 22.14 3.24 0.78
N MET A 446 21.16 2.42 0.38
CA MET A 446 21.38 1.15 -0.30
C MET A 446 21.22 1.32 -1.81
N VAL A 447 20.12 1.88 -2.26
CA VAL A 447 19.81 2.10 -3.68
C VAL A 447 19.28 3.50 -3.86
N SER A 448 19.81 4.21 -4.87
CA SER A 448 19.43 5.60 -5.15
C SER A 448 18.52 5.73 -6.37
N ALA A 449 17.75 6.80 -6.42
CA ALA A 449 16.95 7.16 -7.60
C ALA A 449 17.81 7.58 -8.81
N ALA A 450 19.10 7.84 -8.60
CA ALA A 450 20.03 8.07 -9.70
C ALA A 450 20.37 6.78 -10.45
N GLU A 451 20.38 5.64 -9.73
CA GLU A 451 20.65 4.31 -10.31
C GLU A 451 19.35 3.67 -10.84
N TYR A 452 18.26 3.82 -10.09
CA TYR A 452 16.95 3.30 -10.44
C TYR A 452 15.91 4.43 -10.33
N PRO A 453 15.67 5.18 -11.41
CA PRO A 453 14.64 6.23 -11.40
C PRO A 453 13.28 5.71 -10.95
N GLU A 454 12.57 6.52 -10.18
CA GLU A 454 11.21 6.21 -9.69
C GLU A 454 11.13 4.95 -8.81
N LEU A 455 12.23 4.60 -8.12
CA LEU A 455 12.26 3.48 -7.18
C LEU A 455 11.39 3.74 -5.95
N TYR A 456 10.85 2.67 -5.38
CA TYR A 456 10.15 2.67 -4.09
C TYR A 456 10.08 1.25 -3.50
N GLY A 457 9.51 1.11 -2.31
CA GLY A 457 9.53 -0.12 -1.55
C GLY A 457 10.77 -0.20 -0.66
N GLY A 458 11.37 -1.35 -0.55
CA GLY A 458 12.53 -1.61 0.32
C GLY A 458 12.17 -2.59 1.42
N PHE A 459 11.48 -3.71 1.07
CA PHE A 459 11.04 -4.70 2.04
C PHE A 459 12.10 -5.77 2.23
N ILE A 460 12.63 -5.87 3.45
CA ILE A 460 13.69 -6.80 3.82
C ILE A 460 13.15 -8.24 3.76
N HIS A 461 13.90 -9.13 3.13
CA HIS A 461 13.57 -10.54 3.12
C HIS A 461 13.80 -11.15 4.50
N PRO A 462 12.82 -11.87 5.11
CA PRO A 462 12.91 -12.37 6.48
C PRO A 462 14.12 -13.26 6.74
N TRP A 463 14.54 -14.02 5.75
CA TRP A 463 15.67 -14.96 5.86
C TRP A 463 17.03 -14.35 5.50
N SER A 464 17.11 -13.05 5.25
CA SER A 464 18.40 -12.38 5.14
C SER A 464 19.19 -12.52 6.43
N SER A 465 20.45 -12.87 6.36
CA SER A 465 21.29 -13.09 7.56
C SER A 465 22.76 -12.77 7.29
N GLY A 466 23.50 -12.51 8.34
CA GLY A 466 24.92 -12.17 8.24
C GLY A 466 25.12 -10.83 7.51
N ASN A 467 26.08 -10.82 6.59
CA ASN A 467 26.42 -9.62 5.83
C ASN A 467 25.59 -9.45 4.55
N GLU A 468 24.72 -10.40 4.24
CA GLU A 468 23.89 -10.35 3.03
C GLU A 468 22.45 -9.95 3.38
N LEU A 469 22.05 -8.78 2.94
CA LEU A 469 20.70 -8.27 3.08
C LEU A 469 19.98 -8.36 1.75
N TYR A 470 19.03 -9.26 1.63
CA TYR A 470 18.11 -9.31 0.50
C TYR A 470 16.88 -8.48 0.80
N PHE A 471 16.39 -7.75 -0.21
CA PHE A 471 15.19 -6.94 -0.08
C PHE A 471 14.52 -6.78 -1.45
N THR A 472 13.21 -6.50 -1.44
CA THR A 472 12.48 -6.17 -2.66
C THR A 472 12.48 -4.67 -2.91
N MET A 473 12.43 -4.30 -4.18
CA MET A 473 12.31 -2.94 -4.67
C MET A 473 11.39 -2.92 -5.88
N SER A 474 10.63 -1.86 -6.06
CA SER A 474 9.82 -1.62 -7.25
C SER A 474 10.25 -0.33 -7.95
N THR A 475 9.95 -0.22 -9.24
CA THR A 475 10.06 1.02 -9.99
C THR A 475 8.74 1.34 -10.67
N TRP A 476 8.34 2.60 -10.68
CA TRP A 476 7.09 3.00 -11.32
C TRP A 476 7.10 2.77 -12.84
N SER A 477 8.27 2.97 -13.45
CA SER A 477 8.45 2.81 -14.90
C SER A 477 8.27 1.38 -15.40
N ASP A 478 8.63 0.37 -14.59
CA ASP A 478 8.52 -1.05 -14.94
C ASP A 478 7.27 -1.70 -14.29
N TYR A 479 6.84 -1.13 -13.18
CA TYR A 479 5.73 -1.59 -12.33
C TYR A 479 5.81 -3.09 -12.02
N ASN A 480 6.98 -3.50 -11.58
CA ASN A 480 7.29 -4.87 -11.16
C ASN A 480 8.26 -4.87 -9.99
N VAL A 481 8.33 -6.01 -9.31
CA VAL A 481 9.16 -6.22 -8.13
C VAL A 481 10.47 -6.88 -8.50
N PHE A 482 11.56 -6.35 -7.96
CA PHE A 482 12.92 -6.87 -8.11
C PHE A 482 13.48 -7.32 -6.77
N LEU A 483 14.19 -8.44 -6.76
CA LEU A 483 15.01 -8.85 -5.64
C LEU A 483 16.37 -8.17 -5.76
N MET A 484 16.75 -7.47 -4.69
CA MET A 484 18.02 -6.80 -4.52
C MET A 484 18.85 -7.49 -3.44
N LYS A 485 20.15 -7.40 -3.53
CA LYS A 485 21.11 -7.84 -2.52
C LYS A 485 22.04 -6.70 -2.17
N ALA A 486 22.21 -6.42 -0.89
CA ALA A 486 23.18 -5.48 -0.35
C ALA A 486 24.15 -6.19 0.59
N GLU A 487 25.43 -5.82 0.56
CA GLU A 487 26.39 -6.21 1.57
C GLU A 487 26.33 -5.20 2.73
N VAL A 488 26.16 -5.69 3.96
CA VAL A 488 26.01 -4.85 5.16
C VAL A 488 27.06 -5.20 6.19
N GLY A 489 27.69 -4.18 6.80
CA GLY A 489 28.62 -4.38 7.90
C GLY A 489 30.01 -4.83 7.52
N ALA A 490 30.47 -4.52 6.34
CA ALA A 490 31.85 -4.78 5.90
C ALA A 490 32.85 -3.76 6.48
#